data_adb210d1a98523f59040960689e29eac
#
_entry.id   adb210d1a98523f59040960689e29eac
#
_cell.length_a   1.000
_cell.length_b   1.000
_cell.length_c   1.000
_cell.angle_alpha   90.00
_cell.angle_beta   90.00
_cell.angle_gamma   90.00
#
_symmetry.space_group_name_H-M   'P 1'
#
loop_
_entity.id
_entity.type
_entity.pdbx_description
1 polymer ?
#
loop_
_entity_poly.entity_id
_entity_poly.type
_entity_poly.pdbx_seq_one_letter_code
_entity_poly.pdbx_strand_id
1 'polypeptide(L)'
;MVEFILNNKKIKKDKPRGSLLLDFIRYDKSLTGTKIGCREGDCGACTVLIGDLIDGQMNYQQVTSCLTPLGNVQGKHVVTVEGLNMEDLSPVQKFMVNESAAQCGFCTVGFVVSLTGFCLSNSEPSYKDAIAAIDGNICRCTGYKSIERAAKHITGSLTGKDQNETIQWLVKQAFIPSYFNKIPTMLKELSPIKDPHQNGTLVGG
;
A
#
# COMPACT_ATOMS: atom_id res chain seq x y z
N MET A 1 -1.20 -22.85 4.75
CA MET A 1 -0.41 -22.27 3.63
C MET A 1 -1.11 -21.00 3.17
N VAL A 2 -0.36 -19.90 2.94
CA VAL A 2 -0.86 -18.60 2.42
C VAL A 2 -0.15 -18.30 1.12
N GLU A 3 -0.89 -17.82 0.10
CA GLU A 3 -0.37 -17.50 -1.22
C GLU A 3 -0.86 -16.11 -1.65
N PHE A 4 0.06 -15.19 -1.99
CA PHE A 4 -0.23 -13.80 -2.35
C PHE A 4 0.94 -13.21 -3.16
N ILE A 5 0.79 -12.00 -3.67
CA ILE A 5 1.86 -11.26 -4.33
C ILE A 5 2.40 -10.21 -3.36
N LEU A 6 3.71 -10.23 -3.12
CA LEU A 6 4.40 -9.17 -2.35
C LEU A 6 5.28 -8.37 -3.31
N ASN A 7 4.93 -7.11 -3.50
CA ASN A 7 5.53 -6.26 -4.51
C ASN A 7 5.42 -6.91 -5.90
N ASN A 8 6.52 -7.29 -6.52
CA ASN A 8 6.56 -7.95 -7.82
C ASN A 8 6.77 -9.48 -7.74
N LYS A 9 6.65 -10.08 -6.55
CA LYS A 9 6.99 -11.50 -6.33
C LYS A 9 5.82 -12.30 -5.80
N LYS A 10 5.58 -13.47 -6.39
CA LYS A 10 4.63 -14.45 -5.87
C LYS A 10 5.21 -15.09 -4.60
N ILE A 11 4.43 -15.08 -3.54
CA ILE A 11 4.75 -15.67 -2.25
C ILE A 11 3.84 -16.87 -2.01
N LYS A 12 4.44 -17.99 -1.66
CA LYS A 12 3.75 -19.18 -1.18
C LYS A 12 4.46 -19.65 0.08
N LYS A 13 3.79 -19.60 1.22
CA LYS A 13 4.44 -19.89 2.50
C LYS A 13 3.50 -20.65 3.43
N ASP A 14 4.05 -21.66 4.07
CA ASP A 14 3.37 -22.35 5.17
C ASP A 14 3.68 -21.60 6.47
N LYS A 15 2.73 -20.78 6.89
CA LYS A 15 2.73 -20.04 8.15
C LYS A 15 1.32 -19.97 8.72
N PRO A 16 1.19 -19.87 10.05
CA PRO A 16 -0.12 -19.64 10.67
C PRO A 16 -0.79 -18.40 10.07
N ARG A 17 -2.05 -18.53 9.69
CA ARG A 17 -2.82 -17.44 9.08
C ARG A 17 -2.97 -16.22 9.99
N GLY A 18 -2.94 -16.41 11.32
CA GLY A 18 -2.94 -15.34 12.31
C GLY A 18 -1.61 -14.63 12.53
N SER A 19 -0.50 -15.08 11.88
CA SER A 19 0.77 -14.35 11.95
C SER A 19 0.61 -12.96 11.37
N LEU A 20 1.26 -11.95 11.97
CA LEU A 20 1.14 -10.56 11.53
C LEU A 20 1.92 -10.30 10.23
N LEU A 21 1.27 -9.59 9.31
CA LEU A 21 1.86 -9.21 8.03
C LEU A 21 3.14 -8.37 8.21
N LEU A 22 3.18 -7.46 9.19
CA LEU A 22 4.35 -6.66 9.51
C LEU A 22 5.58 -7.52 9.84
N ASP A 23 5.39 -8.53 10.68
CA ASP A 23 6.49 -9.41 11.10
C ASP A 23 6.98 -10.26 9.92
N PHE A 24 6.07 -10.74 9.08
CA PHE A 24 6.42 -11.44 7.84
C PHE A 24 7.24 -10.56 6.89
N ILE A 25 6.79 -9.32 6.64
CA ILE A 25 7.47 -8.36 5.77
C ILE A 25 8.90 -8.11 6.28
N ARG A 26 9.05 -7.84 7.57
CA ARG A 26 10.32 -7.41 8.15
C ARG A 26 11.29 -8.55 8.43
N TYR A 27 10.81 -9.66 9.01
CA TYR A 27 11.67 -10.74 9.49
C TYR A 27 11.82 -11.89 8.50
N ASP A 28 10.75 -12.23 7.75
CA ASP A 28 10.85 -13.30 6.75
C ASP A 28 11.33 -12.80 5.38
N LYS A 29 11.05 -11.53 5.04
CA LYS A 29 11.41 -10.94 3.75
C LYS A 29 12.51 -9.88 3.83
N SER A 30 12.93 -9.52 5.03
CA SER A 30 13.96 -8.49 5.27
C SER A 30 13.64 -7.12 4.63
N LEU A 31 12.33 -6.83 4.40
CA LEU A 31 11.86 -5.55 3.88
C LEU A 31 11.67 -4.60 5.06
N THR A 32 12.73 -3.90 5.45
CA THR A 32 12.77 -3.09 6.67
C THR A 32 12.33 -1.64 6.49
N GLY A 33 11.98 -1.24 5.27
CA GLY A 33 11.37 0.06 4.97
C GLY A 33 10.04 0.25 5.70
N THR A 34 9.18 -0.77 5.72
CA THR A 34 7.99 -0.79 6.58
C THR A 34 8.41 -0.78 8.05
N LYS A 35 8.03 0.26 8.81
CA LYS A 35 8.57 0.51 10.16
C LYS A 35 7.70 -0.10 11.28
N ILE A 36 8.33 -0.43 12.39
CA ILE A 36 7.65 -0.80 13.64
C ILE A 36 7.60 0.43 14.53
N GLY A 37 6.43 1.03 14.68
CA GLY A 37 6.17 2.12 15.62
C GLY A 37 5.38 1.62 16.82
N CYS A 38 4.05 1.82 16.81
CA CYS A 38 3.17 1.53 17.95
C CYS A 38 2.79 0.05 18.10
N ARG A 39 2.65 -0.73 17.01
CA ARG A 39 2.08 -2.09 16.96
C ARG A 39 0.60 -2.17 17.39
N GLU A 40 -0.13 -1.08 17.38
CA GLU A 40 -1.54 -0.98 17.79
C GLU A 40 -2.43 -0.28 16.76
N GLY A 41 -1.90 -0.03 15.55
CA GLY A 41 -2.68 0.50 14.43
C GLY A 41 -2.74 2.03 14.34
N ASP A 42 -2.17 2.78 15.30
CA ASP A 42 -2.36 4.24 15.40
C ASP A 42 -1.40 5.07 14.56
N CYS A 43 -0.12 4.67 14.48
CA CYS A 43 0.92 5.60 14.00
C CYS A 43 1.12 5.62 12.49
N GLY A 44 0.62 4.64 11.75
CA GLY A 44 0.76 4.53 10.30
C GLY A 44 2.16 4.25 9.76
N ALA A 45 3.20 4.11 10.61
CA ALA A 45 4.57 3.85 10.16
C ALA A 45 4.74 2.47 9.48
N CYS A 46 3.79 1.56 9.71
CA CYS A 46 3.74 0.22 9.13
C CYS A 46 2.75 0.11 7.95
N THR A 47 2.26 1.22 7.41
CA THR A 47 1.29 1.22 6.30
C THR A 47 1.84 0.48 5.09
N VAL A 48 1.00 -0.38 4.52
CA VAL A 48 1.19 -1.06 3.23
C VAL A 48 -0.09 -0.91 2.41
N LEU A 49 -0.02 -1.15 1.10
CA LEU A 49 -1.22 -1.25 0.27
C LEU A 49 -1.59 -2.72 0.11
N ILE A 50 -2.88 -3.00 0.16
CA ILE A 50 -3.44 -4.30 -0.23
C ILE A 50 -4.32 -4.06 -1.45
N GLY A 51 -3.95 -4.69 -2.57
CA GLY A 51 -4.69 -4.67 -3.83
C GLY A 51 -5.51 -5.94 -4.00
N ASP A 52 -6.76 -5.77 -4.38
CA ASP A 52 -7.69 -6.83 -4.72
C ASP A 52 -8.20 -6.65 -6.15
N LEU A 53 -8.47 -7.74 -6.86
CA LEU A 53 -9.03 -7.70 -8.21
C LEU A 53 -10.55 -7.89 -8.10
N ILE A 54 -11.30 -6.80 -8.21
CA ILE A 54 -12.77 -6.78 -8.09
C ILE A 54 -13.34 -6.40 -9.47
N ASP A 55 -14.19 -7.22 -10.03
CA ASP A 55 -14.84 -7.00 -11.34
C ASP A 55 -13.85 -6.64 -12.47
N GLY A 56 -12.65 -7.22 -12.40
CA GLY A 56 -11.59 -7.01 -13.39
C GLY A 56 -10.75 -5.73 -13.17
N GLN A 57 -11.08 -4.92 -12.16
CA GLN A 57 -10.33 -3.72 -11.79
C GLN A 57 -9.56 -3.94 -10.48
N MET A 58 -8.36 -3.35 -10.42
CA MET A 58 -7.57 -3.35 -9.18
C MET A 58 -8.09 -2.28 -8.23
N ASN A 59 -8.38 -2.69 -7.02
CA ASN A 59 -8.75 -1.80 -5.93
C ASN A 59 -7.69 -1.90 -4.82
N TYR A 60 -7.08 -0.78 -4.45
CA TYR A 60 -6.04 -0.72 -3.42
C TYR A 60 -6.57 -0.03 -2.17
N GLN A 61 -6.28 -0.65 -1.02
CA GLN A 61 -6.60 -0.11 0.30
C GLN A 61 -5.32 0.02 1.12
N GLN A 62 -5.24 1.09 1.91
CA GLN A 62 -4.18 1.32 2.89
C GLN A 62 -4.53 0.57 4.17
N VAL A 63 -3.57 -0.19 4.68
CA VAL A 63 -3.76 -0.93 5.93
C VAL A 63 -2.53 -0.83 6.82
N THR A 64 -2.75 -0.89 8.13
CA THR A 64 -1.67 -1.02 9.11
C THR A 64 -1.26 -2.49 9.24
N SER A 65 -0.09 -2.83 8.69
CA SER A 65 0.38 -4.23 8.63
C SER A 65 0.60 -4.87 10.01
N CYS A 66 0.74 -4.06 11.07
CA CYS A 66 0.91 -4.54 12.45
C CYS A 66 -0.37 -5.18 13.04
N LEU A 67 -1.54 -4.90 12.47
CA LEU A 67 -2.81 -5.49 12.87
C LEU A 67 -3.41 -6.40 11.78
N THR A 68 -2.71 -6.58 10.66
CA THR A 68 -3.19 -7.38 9.54
C THR A 68 -2.67 -8.81 9.62
N PRO A 69 -3.54 -9.82 9.81
CA PRO A 69 -3.15 -11.22 9.73
C PRO A 69 -2.76 -11.63 8.31
N LEU A 70 -1.81 -12.55 8.17
CA LEU A 70 -1.42 -13.12 6.86
C LEU A 70 -2.60 -13.76 6.11
N GLY A 71 -3.58 -14.31 6.83
CA GLY A 71 -4.78 -14.86 6.22
C GLY A 71 -5.56 -13.85 5.39
N ASN A 72 -5.54 -12.56 5.77
CA ASN A 72 -6.27 -11.48 5.12
C ASN A 72 -5.66 -11.04 3.77
N VAL A 73 -4.42 -11.43 3.48
CA VAL A 73 -3.75 -11.13 2.21
C VAL A 73 -3.71 -12.32 1.25
N GLN A 74 -4.38 -13.43 1.60
CA GLN A 74 -4.52 -14.58 0.71
C GLN A 74 -5.14 -14.14 -0.62
N GLY A 75 -4.47 -14.46 -1.75
CA GLY A 75 -4.95 -14.14 -3.09
C GLY A 75 -4.86 -12.66 -3.47
N LYS A 76 -4.18 -11.83 -2.69
CA LYS A 76 -4.11 -10.37 -2.87
C LYS A 76 -2.71 -9.90 -3.24
N HIS A 77 -2.60 -8.64 -3.63
CA HIS A 77 -1.34 -7.94 -3.87
C HIS A 77 -0.99 -7.05 -2.67
N VAL A 78 0.15 -7.28 -2.06
CA VAL A 78 0.70 -6.45 -0.97
C VAL A 78 1.83 -5.60 -1.50
N VAL A 79 1.78 -4.29 -1.27
CA VAL A 79 2.82 -3.34 -1.69
C VAL A 79 3.41 -2.68 -0.46
N THR A 80 4.72 -2.84 -0.29
CA THR A 80 5.52 -2.10 0.68
C THR A 80 6.20 -0.91 0.02
N VAL A 81 6.83 -0.03 0.81
CA VAL A 81 7.57 1.11 0.25
C VAL A 81 8.67 0.66 -0.72
N GLU A 82 9.31 -0.49 -0.49
CA GLU A 82 10.30 -1.06 -1.41
C GLU A 82 9.69 -1.44 -2.76
N GLY A 83 8.40 -1.81 -2.78
CA GLY A 83 7.67 -2.09 -4.01
C GLY A 83 7.32 -0.85 -4.83
N LEU A 84 7.52 0.34 -4.29
CA LEU A 84 7.33 1.62 -4.97
C LEU A 84 8.65 2.20 -5.53
N ASN A 85 9.79 1.56 -5.23
CA ASN A 85 11.08 2.02 -5.71
C ASN A 85 11.22 1.84 -7.23
N MET A 86 11.75 2.88 -7.85
CA MET A 86 12.14 2.94 -9.27
C MET A 86 13.57 3.46 -9.35
N GLU A 87 14.13 3.58 -10.55
CA GLU A 87 15.43 4.19 -10.77
C GLU A 87 15.44 5.64 -10.30
N ASP A 88 14.39 6.40 -10.67
CA ASP A 88 14.13 7.75 -10.20
C ASP A 88 13.07 7.77 -9.08
N LEU A 89 13.07 8.85 -8.29
CA LEU A 89 11.98 9.11 -7.34
C LEU A 89 10.65 9.28 -8.07
N SER A 90 9.60 8.65 -7.55
CA SER A 90 8.24 8.89 -8.02
C SER A 90 7.80 10.34 -7.76
N PRO A 91 6.78 10.88 -8.44
CA PRO A 91 6.24 12.19 -8.15
C PRO A 91 5.85 12.38 -6.67
N VAL A 92 5.29 11.34 -6.02
CA VAL A 92 4.99 11.37 -4.59
C VAL A 92 6.25 11.61 -3.77
N GLN A 93 7.32 10.87 -4.02
CA GLN A 93 8.59 11.03 -3.33
C GLN A 93 9.24 12.39 -3.65
N LYS A 94 9.22 12.83 -4.90
CA LYS A 94 9.76 14.14 -5.32
C LYS A 94 9.07 15.28 -4.60
N PHE A 95 7.75 15.29 -4.49
CA PHE A 95 7.02 16.35 -3.77
C PHE A 95 7.30 16.30 -2.27
N MET A 96 7.42 15.11 -1.66
CA MET A 96 7.84 14.99 -0.26
C MET A 96 9.23 15.60 -0.02
N VAL A 97 10.18 15.41 -0.94
CA VAL A 97 11.52 16.02 -0.87
C VAL A 97 11.46 17.53 -1.08
N ASN A 98 10.81 17.99 -2.14
CA ASN A 98 10.75 19.41 -2.53
C ASN A 98 10.12 20.28 -1.44
N GLU A 99 9.12 19.75 -0.74
CA GLU A 99 8.45 20.45 0.36
C GLU A 99 9.14 20.25 1.72
N SER A 100 10.30 19.60 1.77
CA SER A 100 10.98 19.25 3.03
C SER A 100 10.06 18.49 4.01
N ALA A 101 9.24 17.60 3.48
CA ALA A 101 8.24 16.84 4.23
C ALA A 101 8.82 15.63 4.99
N ALA A 102 10.15 15.52 5.08
CA ALA A 102 10.85 14.51 5.84
C ALA A 102 11.96 15.15 6.69
N GLN A 103 12.09 14.71 7.96
CA GLN A 103 13.21 15.06 8.84
C GLN A 103 13.93 13.79 9.31
N CYS A 104 13.46 13.12 10.38
CA CYS A 104 14.08 11.88 10.81
C CYS A 104 13.83 10.68 9.86
N GLY A 105 12.83 10.76 8.98
CA GLY A 105 12.50 9.76 7.97
C GLY A 105 11.67 8.57 8.46
N PHE A 106 11.43 8.44 9.76
CA PHE A 106 10.78 7.25 10.32
C PHE A 106 9.33 7.08 9.84
N CYS A 107 8.52 8.13 9.88
CA CYS A 107 7.14 8.12 9.43
C CYS A 107 7.00 8.30 7.90
N THR A 108 8.04 8.83 7.24
CA THR A 108 8.00 9.20 5.81
C THR A 108 7.57 8.04 4.92
N VAL A 109 8.02 6.82 5.21
CA VAL A 109 7.64 5.61 4.44
C VAL A 109 6.13 5.37 4.49
N GLY A 110 5.50 5.55 5.65
CA GLY A 110 4.04 5.43 5.78
C GLY A 110 3.31 6.49 4.96
N PHE A 111 3.73 7.76 5.03
CA PHE A 111 3.16 8.85 4.23
C PHE A 111 3.30 8.61 2.72
N VAL A 112 4.47 8.15 2.27
CA VAL A 112 4.69 7.83 0.84
C VAL A 112 3.74 6.73 0.38
N VAL A 113 3.58 5.65 1.16
CA VAL A 113 2.66 4.55 0.83
C VAL A 113 1.22 5.04 0.84
N SER A 114 0.82 5.84 1.84
CA SER A 114 -0.54 6.39 1.96
C SER A 114 -0.89 7.31 0.79
N LEU A 115 0.00 8.25 0.44
CA LEU A 115 -0.20 9.15 -0.69
C LEU A 115 -0.19 8.40 -2.04
N THR A 116 0.60 7.34 -2.17
CA THR A 116 0.53 6.47 -3.36
C THR A 116 -0.80 5.73 -3.42
N GLY A 117 -1.33 5.28 -2.28
CA GLY A 117 -2.66 4.69 -2.20
C GLY A 117 -3.76 5.66 -2.63
N PHE A 118 -3.65 6.94 -2.24
CA PHE A 118 -4.53 7.99 -2.74
C PHE A 118 -4.45 8.14 -4.27
N CYS A 119 -3.24 8.13 -4.85
CA CYS A 119 -3.08 8.18 -6.30
C CYS A 119 -3.73 6.99 -7.02
N LEU A 120 -3.73 5.81 -6.39
CA LEU A 120 -4.31 4.57 -6.91
C LEU A 120 -5.84 4.48 -6.78
N SER A 121 -6.48 5.40 -6.05
CA SER A 121 -7.95 5.47 -5.99
C SER A 121 -8.54 5.70 -7.38
N ASN A 122 -9.65 5.02 -7.69
CA ASN A 122 -10.38 5.19 -8.95
C ASN A 122 -11.34 6.41 -8.93
N SER A 123 -11.35 7.20 -7.85
CA SER A 123 -12.15 8.43 -7.75
C SER A 123 -11.41 9.64 -8.32
N GLU A 124 -12.17 10.71 -8.60
CA GLU A 124 -11.60 12.01 -8.96
C GLU A 124 -10.74 12.54 -7.80
N PRO A 125 -9.46 12.87 -8.04
CA PRO A 125 -8.56 13.28 -6.96
C PRO A 125 -8.93 14.66 -6.41
N SER A 126 -9.10 14.75 -5.10
CA SER A 126 -9.27 16.03 -4.39
C SER A 126 -8.23 16.20 -3.29
N TYR A 127 -7.93 17.47 -2.94
CA TYR A 127 -7.03 17.76 -1.83
C TYR A 127 -7.57 17.22 -0.50
N LYS A 128 -8.90 17.25 -0.32
CA LYS A 128 -9.56 16.69 0.87
C LYS A 128 -9.30 15.20 1.01
N ASP A 129 -9.38 14.45 -0.09
CA ASP A 129 -9.14 13.01 -0.09
C ASP A 129 -7.65 12.68 0.12
N ALA A 130 -6.74 13.52 -0.42
CA ALA A 130 -5.32 13.38 -0.16
C ALA A 130 -4.98 13.56 1.34
N ILE A 131 -5.62 14.52 2.03
CA ILE A 131 -5.46 14.69 3.47
C ILE A 131 -6.08 13.51 4.23
N ALA A 132 -7.30 13.08 3.88
CA ALA A 132 -7.94 11.92 4.50
C ALA A 132 -7.09 10.64 4.35
N ALA A 133 -6.40 10.49 3.23
CA ALA A 133 -5.51 9.34 2.99
C ALA A 133 -4.31 9.27 3.97
N ILE A 134 -3.91 10.39 4.56
CA ILE A 134 -2.78 10.46 5.50
C ILE A 134 -3.19 10.67 6.97
N ASP A 135 -4.48 10.76 7.26
CA ASP A 135 -4.99 10.99 8.63
C ASP A 135 -4.54 9.88 9.62
N GLY A 136 -4.32 8.67 9.14
CA GLY A 136 -3.79 7.56 9.94
C GLY A 136 -2.26 7.56 10.12
N ASN A 137 -1.53 8.62 9.69
CA ASN A 137 -0.08 8.69 9.78
C ASN A 137 0.36 9.78 10.76
N ILE A 138 1.19 9.43 11.75
CA ILE A 138 1.69 10.35 12.77
C ILE A 138 3.11 10.78 12.46
N CYS A 139 3.34 12.11 12.44
CA CYS A 139 4.66 12.73 12.37
C CYS A 139 4.90 13.65 13.56
N ARG A 140 6.02 13.46 14.28
CA ARG A 140 6.40 14.34 15.41
C ARG A 140 7.31 15.49 15.00
N CYS A 141 7.95 15.41 13.85
CA CYS A 141 9.06 16.31 13.48
C CYS A 141 8.60 17.51 12.66
N THR A 142 7.77 17.33 11.62
CA THR A 142 7.49 18.32 10.57
C THR A 142 6.37 19.31 10.89
N GLY A 143 5.56 19.03 11.92
CA GLY A 143 4.32 19.79 12.18
C GLY A 143 3.28 19.67 11.07
N TYR A 144 3.38 18.66 10.19
CA TYR A 144 2.48 18.32 9.08
C TYR A 144 2.41 19.31 7.91
N LYS A 145 2.67 20.59 8.08
CA LYS A 145 2.46 21.62 7.04
C LYS A 145 3.25 21.38 5.75
N SER A 146 4.45 20.82 5.84
CA SER A 146 5.22 20.44 4.67
C SER A 146 4.61 19.21 3.97
N ILE A 147 4.07 18.26 4.73
CA ILE A 147 3.38 17.09 4.20
C ILE A 147 2.07 17.49 3.51
N GLU A 148 1.30 18.40 4.12
CA GLU A 148 0.08 18.97 3.53
C GLU A 148 0.37 19.68 2.19
N ARG A 149 1.47 20.45 2.09
CA ARG A 149 1.88 21.07 0.81
C ARG A 149 2.26 20.02 -0.23
N ALA A 150 3.01 18.99 0.16
CA ALA A 150 3.33 17.87 -0.73
C ALA A 150 2.05 17.20 -1.25
N ALA A 151 1.08 16.91 -0.36
CA ALA A 151 -0.21 16.33 -0.73
C ALA A 151 -0.97 17.22 -1.73
N LYS A 152 -0.94 18.55 -1.55
CA LYS A 152 -1.56 19.50 -2.48
C LYS A 152 -0.91 19.45 -3.88
N HIS A 153 0.41 19.39 -3.97
CA HIS A 153 1.13 19.26 -5.24
C HIS A 153 0.86 17.91 -5.91
N ILE A 154 0.83 16.82 -5.14
CA ILE A 154 0.47 15.50 -5.63
C ILE A 154 -0.93 15.53 -6.23
N THR A 155 -1.92 16.09 -5.55
CA THR A 155 -3.30 16.23 -6.05
C THR A 155 -3.33 16.99 -7.38
N GLY A 156 -2.62 18.13 -7.47
CA GLY A 156 -2.55 18.93 -8.70
C GLY A 156 -1.90 18.17 -9.87
N SER A 157 -0.94 17.28 -9.58
CA SER A 157 -0.25 16.49 -10.61
C SER A 157 -1.07 15.29 -11.12
N LEU A 158 -2.21 14.98 -10.49
CA LEU A 158 -3.16 13.96 -10.94
C LEU A 158 -4.25 14.51 -11.89
N THR A 159 -4.17 15.79 -12.28
CA THR A 159 -5.09 16.38 -13.26
C THR A 159 -5.06 15.60 -14.58
N GLY A 160 -6.23 15.18 -15.05
CA GLY A 160 -6.36 14.37 -16.27
C GLY A 160 -6.04 12.88 -16.06
N LYS A 161 -6.02 12.41 -14.82
CA LYS A 161 -5.91 10.98 -14.51
C LYS A 161 -7.10 10.23 -15.12
N ASP A 162 -6.82 9.16 -15.88
CA ASP A 162 -7.85 8.26 -16.39
C ASP A 162 -8.32 7.33 -15.27
N GLN A 163 -9.57 7.47 -14.85
CA GLN A 163 -10.17 6.68 -13.77
C GLN A 163 -10.48 5.24 -14.18
N ASN A 164 -10.66 4.99 -15.48
CA ASN A 164 -10.91 3.64 -16.00
C ASN A 164 -9.61 2.86 -16.19
N GLU A 165 -8.51 3.57 -16.49
CA GLU A 165 -7.19 3.01 -16.70
C GLU A 165 -6.17 3.59 -15.71
N THR A 166 -6.57 3.74 -14.45
CA THR A 166 -5.77 4.36 -13.37
C THR A 166 -4.34 3.81 -13.29
N ILE A 167 -4.16 2.49 -13.32
CA ILE A 167 -2.83 1.86 -13.22
C ILE A 167 -1.96 2.22 -14.42
N GLN A 168 -2.48 2.08 -15.63
CA GLN A 168 -1.76 2.37 -16.87
C GLN A 168 -1.34 3.84 -16.92
N TRP A 169 -2.24 4.73 -16.52
CA TRP A 169 -1.96 6.15 -16.44
C TRP A 169 -0.85 6.46 -15.43
N LEU A 170 -0.95 5.92 -14.20
CA LEU A 170 0.05 6.13 -13.15
C LEU A 170 1.42 5.56 -13.51
N VAL A 171 1.47 4.40 -14.18
CA VAL A 171 2.71 3.83 -14.70
C VAL A 171 3.32 4.73 -15.77
N LYS A 172 2.52 5.23 -16.71
CA LYS A 172 2.97 6.14 -17.78
C LYS A 172 3.54 7.45 -17.23
N GLN A 173 2.96 7.97 -16.15
CA GLN A 173 3.40 9.18 -15.45
C GLN A 173 4.49 8.91 -14.38
N ALA A 174 5.00 7.69 -14.30
CA ALA A 174 6.02 7.26 -13.33
C ALA A 174 5.63 7.50 -11.84
N PHE A 175 4.34 7.44 -11.51
CA PHE A 175 3.89 7.43 -10.11
C PHE A 175 4.14 6.10 -9.42
N ILE A 176 4.04 5.02 -10.19
CA ILE A 176 4.23 3.64 -9.72
C ILE A 176 5.06 2.84 -10.73
N PRO A 177 5.77 1.79 -10.27
CA PRO A 177 6.58 0.95 -11.14
C PRO A 177 5.75 0.20 -12.20
N SER A 178 6.37 -0.08 -13.34
CA SER A 178 5.73 -0.75 -14.49
C SER A 178 5.21 -2.15 -14.20
N TYR A 179 5.73 -2.84 -13.17
CA TYR A 179 5.26 -4.17 -12.81
C TYR A 179 3.79 -4.21 -12.37
N PHE A 180 3.22 -3.07 -11.92
CA PHE A 180 1.80 -3.00 -11.58
C PHE A 180 0.87 -3.42 -12.71
N ASN A 181 1.26 -3.20 -13.97
CA ASN A 181 0.50 -3.66 -15.14
C ASN A 181 0.37 -5.20 -15.21
N LYS A 182 1.27 -5.95 -14.59
CA LYS A 182 1.27 -7.42 -14.60
C LYS A 182 0.48 -8.02 -13.43
N ILE A 183 0.20 -7.25 -12.40
CA ILE A 183 -0.43 -7.74 -11.17
C ILE A 183 -1.80 -8.39 -11.41
N PRO A 184 -2.73 -7.80 -12.22
CA PRO A 184 -4.01 -8.46 -12.47
C PRO A 184 -3.88 -9.88 -13.04
N THR A 185 -2.94 -10.08 -13.97
CA THR A 185 -2.65 -11.40 -14.53
C THR A 185 -2.05 -12.35 -13.49
N MET A 186 -1.08 -11.86 -12.72
CA MET A 186 -0.44 -12.65 -11.66
C MET A 186 -1.42 -13.08 -10.56
N LEU A 187 -2.40 -12.23 -10.21
CA LEU A 187 -3.44 -12.57 -9.23
C LEU A 187 -4.36 -13.69 -9.73
N LYS A 188 -4.72 -13.70 -11.02
CA LYS A 188 -5.53 -14.76 -11.64
C LYS A 188 -4.84 -16.12 -11.64
N GLU A 189 -3.50 -16.15 -11.61
CA GLU A 189 -2.69 -17.36 -11.55
C GLU A 189 -2.53 -17.93 -10.13
N LEU A 190 -2.95 -17.18 -9.09
CA LEU A 190 -2.91 -17.67 -7.72
C LEU A 190 -3.96 -18.78 -7.52
N SER A 191 -3.63 -19.71 -6.62
CA SER A 191 -4.56 -20.76 -6.26
C SER A 191 -5.87 -20.15 -5.72
N PRO A 192 -7.04 -20.61 -6.18
CA PRO A 192 -8.31 -20.11 -5.66
C PRO A 192 -8.36 -20.27 -4.14
N ILE A 193 -8.96 -19.29 -3.48
CA ILE A 193 -9.19 -19.34 -2.04
C ILE A 193 -10.09 -20.56 -1.80
N LYS A 194 -9.53 -21.62 -1.22
CA LYS A 194 -10.36 -22.72 -0.71
C LYS A 194 -11.11 -22.17 0.48
N ASP A 195 -12.43 -22.05 0.36
CA ASP A 195 -13.28 -21.67 1.49
C ASP A 195 -13.05 -22.71 2.61
N PRO A 196 -12.47 -22.30 3.75
CA PRO A 196 -12.25 -23.22 4.85
C PRO A 196 -13.57 -23.70 5.48
N HIS A 197 -14.71 -23.08 5.12
CA HIS A 197 -16.02 -23.34 5.70
C HIS A 197 -16.92 -24.24 4.84
N GLN A 198 -16.45 -24.78 3.71
CA GLN A 198 -17.27 -25.75 2.95
C GLN A 198 -17.70 -26.97 3.77
N ASN A 199 -17.09 -27.21 4.96
CA ASN A 199 -17.45 -28.29 5.88
C ASN A 199 -17.38 -27.87 7.38
N GLY A 200 -17.39 -26.59 7.71
CA GLY A 200 -17.24 -26.10 9.08
C GLY A 200 -18.50 -25.41 9.62
N THR A 201 -18.85 -25.67 10.86
CA THR A 201 -19.87 -24.91 11.61
C THR A 201 -19.28 -23.51 11.92
N LEU A 202 -19.96 -22.45 11.49
CA LEU A 202 -19.65 -21.09 11.95
C LEU A 202 -20.04 -20.99 13.43
N VAL A 203 -19.05 -20.86 14.30
CA VAL A 203 -19.29 -20.49 15.71
C VAL A 203 -19.13 -18.98 15.79
N GLY A 204 -20.23 -18.26 15.83
CA GLY A 204 -20.28 -16.86 16.16
C GLY A 204 -19.91 -16.64 17.63
N GLY A 205 -18.90 -15.82 17.92
CA GLY A 205 -18.59 -15.33 19.26
C GLY A 205 -19.19 -13.95 19.47
#